data_329c57c796a519eb3c737763bedf63f4
#
_entry.id   329c57c796a519eb3c737763bedf63f4
#
_cell.length_a   1.000
_cell.length_b   1.000
_cell.length_c   1.000
_cell.angle_alpha   90.00
_cell.angle_beta   90.00
_cell.angle_gamma   90.00
#
_symmetry.space_group_name_H-M   'P 1'
#
loop_
_entity.id
_entity.type
_entity.pdbx_description
1 polymer ?
#
loop_
_entity_poly.entity_id
_entity_poly.type
_entity_poly.pdbx_seq_one_letter_code
_entity_poly.pdbx_strand_id
1 'polypeptide(L)'
;LQYGTNYIAVMPTNLYGPNDNFHLENSHVMPAMMRKIYLAKLIHDGDWHSIEVDMNKRPINPTDKLREIIGEGNVDGSNSHERILKALEFYGIYDNKVVLWGTGKPLREFLWSEDMADASVHVLLNVDFKDIIGIEKYSSVFYGAKVDGAVDRNNSEGRGGAIPSLGEIRNCHINVGTGKELTIRELSELVVKAVGFEGEVEFDASKPDGTMRKLISVDKLHSLGWTHKVEIENGVKKLFDWYQESLKD
;
A
#
# COMPACT_ATOMS: atom_id res chain seq x y z
N LEU A 1 -6.94 -23.06 -13.41
CA LEU A 1 -8.00 -23.65 -14.24
C LEU A 1 -7.45 -24.65 -15.25
N GLN A 2 -6.48 -24.25 -16.07
CA GLN A 2 -5.98 -25.08 -17.19
C GLN A 2 -5.43 -26.44 -16.75
N TYR A 3 -4.78 -26.52 -15.59
CA TYR A 3 -4.07 -27.72 -15.10
C TYR A 3 -4.66 -28.33 -13.82
N GLY A 4 -5.82 -27.85 -13.36
CA GLY A 4 -6.45 -28.34 -12.14
C GLY A 4 -5.64 -28.08 -10.85
N THR A 5 -4.76 -27.08 -10.88
CA THR A 5 -3.92 -26.73 -9.73
C THR A 5 -4.70 -25.87 -8.72
N ASN A 6 -4.42 -26.09 -7.43
CA ASN A 6 -5.04 -25.34 -6.33
C ASN A 6 -4.30 -24.00 -6.11
N TYR A 7 -4.31 -23.12 -7.11
CA TYR A 7 -3.69 -21.79 -7.03
C TYR A 7 -4.75 -20.73 -6.83
N ILE A 8 -4.51 -19.86 -5.85
CA ILE A 8 -5.36 -18.73 -5.53
C ILE A 8 -4.56 -17.43 -5.72
N ALA A 9 -5.09 -16.50 -6.50
CA ALA A 9 -4.53 -15.17 -6.62
C ALA A 9 -5.12 -14.26 -5.55
N VAL A 10 -4.27 -13.58 -4.78
CA VAL A 10 -4.67 -12.55 -3.84
C VAL A 10 -4.31 -11.17 -4.40
N MET A 11 -5.20 -10.20 -4.25
CA MET A 11 -5.08 -8.85 -4.79
C MET A 11 -5.13 -7.85 -3.64
N PRO A 12 -3.98 -7.37 -3.14
CA PRO A 12 -3.94 -6.43 -2.04
C PRO A 12 -4.35 -5.02 -2.48
N THR A 13 -4.91 -4.26 -1.54
CA THR A 13 -5.03 -2.81 -1.61
C THR A 13 -3.67 -2.12 -1.40
N ASN A 14 -3.64 -0.79 -1.13
CA ASN A 14 -2.38 -0.11 -0.86
C ASN A 14 -1.80 -0.58 0.47
N LEU A 15 -0.62 -1.18 0.41
CA LEU A 15 0.10 -1.65 1.59
C LEU A 15 0.95 -0.54 2.19
N TYR A 16 1.11 -0.57 3.50
CA TYR A 16 2.04 0.26 4.26
C TYR A 16 2.53 -0.50 5.49
N GLY A 17 3.72 -0.21 5.95
CA GLY A 17 4.29 -0.90 7.12
C GLY A 17 5.80 -0.77 7.24
N PRO A 18 6.43 -1.55 8.13
CA PRO A 18 7.87 -1.60 8.29
C PRO A 18 8.61 -1.88 6.97
N ASN A 19 9.79 -1.29 6.83
CA ASN A 19 10.64 -1.40 5.64
C ASN A 19 10.04 -0.82 4.35
N ASP A 20 9.01 0.05 4.44
CA ASP A 20 8.52 0.79 3.28
C ASP A 20 9.57 1.77 2.76
N ASN A 21 9.37 2.22 1.51
CA ASN A 21 10.24 3.19 0.87
C ASN A 21 9.84 4.61 1.27
N PHE A 22 10.70 5.31 2.01
CA PHE A 22 10.49 6.71 2.45
C PHE A 22 11.17 7.73 1.53
N HIS A 23 11.47 7.39 0.29
CA HIS A 23 12.05 8.33 -0.66
C HIS A 23 11.05 9.44 -1.04
N LEU A 24 11.51 10.71 -1.09
CA LEU A 24 10.61 11.86 -1.27
C LEU A 24 9.91 11.90 -2.64
N GLU A 25 10.45 11.23 -3.66
CA GLU A 25 9.87 11.20 -5.02
C GLU A 25 9.27 9.84 -5.41
N ASN A 26 9.96 8.74 -5.05
CA ASN A 26 9.66 7.41 -5.59
C ASN A 26 8.98 6.49 -4.57
N SER A 27 8.40 7.04 -3.52
CA SER A 27 7.67 6.26 -2.52
C SER A 27 6.16 6.35 -2.70
N HIS A 28 5.46 5.46 -2.01
CA HIS A 28 4.02 5.55 -1.89
C HIS A 28 3.62 6.77 -1.04
N VAL A 29 2.34 7.17 -1.14
CA VAL A 29 1.84 8.40 -0.54
C VAL A 29 2.05 8.47 0.96
N MET A 30 1.80 7.37 1.71
CA MET A 30 1.90 7.39 3.18
C MET A 30 3.34 7.56 3.68
N PRO A 31 4.34 6.76 3.25
CA PRO A 31 5.72 6.94 3.72
C PRO A 31 6.33 8.27 3.26
N ALA A 32 6.03 8.76 2.03
CA ALA A 32 6.47 10.07 1.60
C ALA A 32 5.90 11.19 2.48
N MET A 33 4.60 11.14 2.75
CA MET A 33 3.90 12.10 3.59
C MET A 33 4.47 12.10 5.00
N MET A 34 4.67 10.93 5.58
CA MET A 34 5.23 10.78 6.93
C MET A 34 6.62 11.41 7.04
N ARG A 35 7.52 11.10 6.11
CA ARG A 35 8.87 11.69 6.08
C ARG A 35 8.83 13.20 5.91
N LYS A 36 7.99 13.72 5.00
CA LYS A 36 7.85 15.17 4.78
C LYS A 36 7.41 15.89 6.04
N ILE A 37 6.37 15.40 6.70
CA ILE A 37 5.82 16.00 7.92
C ILE A 37 6.82 15.88 9.08
N TYR A 38 7.53 14.77 9.19
CA TYR A 38 8.57 14.60 10.21
C TYR A 38 9.75 15.56 10.02
N LEU A 39 10.27 15.70 8.79
CA LEU A 39 11.34 16.64 8.49
C LEU A 39 10.92 18.10 8.72
N ALA A 40 9.67 18.46 8.38
CA ALA A 40 9.12 19.79 8.69
C ALA A 40 9.09 20.05 10.21
N LYS A 41 8.65 19.06 10.99
CA LYS A 41 8.69 19.13 12.46
C LYS A 41 10.12 19.33 12.97
N LEU A 42 11.08 18.59 12.48
CA LEU A 42 12.48 18.71 12.91
C LEU A 42 13.06 20.09 12.59
N ILE A 43 12.72 20.67 11.41
CA ILE A 43 13.11 22.06 11.06
C ILE A 43 12.47 23.02 12.03
N HIS A 44 11.17 22.88 12.32
CA HIS A 44 10.43 23.73 13.26
C HIS A 44 11.05 23.70 14.66
N ASP A 45 11.42 22.52 15.13
CA ASP A 45 12.03 22.31 16.46
C ASP A 45 13.52 22.71 16.49
N GLY A 46 14.15 22.97 15.36
CA GLY A 46 15.58 23.25 15.24
C GLY A 46 16.46 22.02 15.49
N ASP A 47 15.92 20.81 15.38
CA ASP A 47 16.62 19.54 15.62
C ASP A 47 17.44 19.11 14.39
N TRP A 48 18.52 19.82 14.15
CA TRP A 48 19.43 19.55 13.03
C TRP A 48 20.09 18.18 13.12
N HIS A 49 20.38 17.70 14.32
CA HIS A 49 20.98 16.38 14.49
C HIS A 49 20.08 15.28 13.90
N SER A 50 18.78 15.29 14.21
CA SER A 50 17.83 14.32 13.67
C SER A 50 17.63 14.48 12.17
N ILE A 51 17.69 15.72 11.63
CA ILE A 51 17.65 15.98 10.18
C ILE A 51 18.87 15.32 9.51
N GLU A 52 20.07 15.54 10.01
CA GLU A 52 21.32 14.95 9.48
C GLU A 52 21.29 13.43 9.51
N VAL A 53 20.79 12.84 10.60
CA VAL A 53 20.61 11.38 10.73
C VAL A 53 19.64 10.86 9.65
N ASP A 54 18.47 11.49 9.50
CA ASP A 54 17.51 11.09 8.46
C ASP A 54 18.11 11.20 7.05
N MET A 55 18.77 12.31 6.76
CA MET A 55 19.36 12.59 5.46
C MET A 55 20.53 11.66 5.15
N ASN A 56 21.33 11.25 6.14
CA ASN A 56 22.39 10.25 5.97
C ASN A 56 21.81 8.86 5.68
N LYS A 57 20.76 8.49 6.39
CA LYS A 57 20.09 7.18 6.20
C LYS A 57 19.36 7.11 4.85
N ARG A 58 18.79 8.24 4.42
CA ARG A 58 17.96 8.34 3.21
C ARG A 58 18.32 9.59 2.39
N PRO A 59 19.51 9.62 1.78
CA PRO A 59 19.98 10.77 1.02
C PRO A 59 19.03 11.07 -0.16
N ILE A 60 18.89 12.34 -0.49
CA ILE A 60 18.15 12.77 -1.67
C ILE A 60 19.09 12.71 -2.89
N ASN A 61 18.67 11.97 -3.90
CA ASN A 61 19.33 11.95 -5.20
C ASN A 61 18.63 13.00 -6.09
N PRO A 62 19.25 14.18 -6.33
CA PRO A 62 18.54 15.29 -6.94
C PRO A 62 18.13 15.00 -8.38
N THR A 63 16.90 15.38 -8.72
CA THR A 63 16.46 15.49 -10.13
C THR A 63 17.20 16.61 -10.84
N ASP A 64 17.14 16.65 -12.19
CA ASP A 64 17.77 17.71 -12.99
C ASP A 64 17.31 19.10 -12.54
N LYS A 65 16.01 19.26 -12.26
CA LYS A 65 15.45 20.54 -11.75
C LYS A 65 16.01 20.93 -10.38
N LEU A 66 16.20 19.96 -9.50
CA LEU A 66 16.77 20.24 -8.19
C LEU A 66 18.27 20.55 -8.30
N ARG A 67 19.01 19.86 -9.21
CA ARG A 67 20.42 20.17 -9.51
C ARG A 67 20.64 21.60 -9.99
N GLU A 68 19.73 22.15 -10.77
CA GLU A 68 19.77 23.56 -11.19
C GLU A 68 19.73 24.54 -10.00
N ILE A 69 19.11 24.13 -8.89
CA ILE A 69 18.94 24.97 -7.68
C ILE A 69 20.13 24.79 -6.71
N ILE A 70 20.54 23.53 -6.47
CA ILE A 70 21.47 23.20 -5.39
C ILE A 70 22.84 22.71 -5.89
N GLY A 71 23.02 22.54 -7.21
CA GLY A 71 24.24 21.94 -7.80
C GLY A 71 24.26 20.42 -7.77
N GLU A 72 25.36 19.86 -8.25
CA GLU A 72 25.56 18.41 -8.38
C GLU A 72 25.78 17.70 -7.03
N GLY A 73 25.59 16.39 -7.06
CA GLY A 73 25.80 15.48 -5.93
C GLY A 73 24.55 15.27 -5.06
N ASN A 74 24.55 14.15 -4.33
CA ASN A 74 23.47 13.81 -3.40
C ASN A 74 23.38 14.84 -2.27
N VAL A 75 22.20 14.95 -1.68
CA VAL A 75 21.99 15.73 -0.46
C VAL A 75 21.82 14.78 0.70
N ASP A 76 22.76 14.82 1.63
CA ASP A 76 22.79 14.03 2.84
C ASP A 76 23.11 14.92 4.06
N GLY A 77 23.22 14.32 5.24
CA GLY A 77 23.47 15.04 6.48
C GLY A 77 24.85 15.72 6.58
N SER A 78 25.80 15.42 5.68
CA SER A 78 27.10 16.10 5.64
C SER A 78 27.09 17.46 4.91
N ASN A 79 25.98 17.76 4.22
CA ASN A 79 25.83 19.02 3.49
C ASN A 79 25.53 20.19 4.43
N SER A 80 25.79 21.42 3.95
CA SER A 80 25.42 22.61 4.69
C SER A 80 23.90 22.67 4.91
N HIS A 81 23.48 23.21 6.04
CA HIS A 81 22.05 23.39 6.36
C HIS A 81 21.31 24.15 5.27
N GLU A 82 21.95 25.18 4.66
CA GLU A 82 21.36 25.91 3.53
C GLU A 82 21.05 25.01 2.33
N ARG A 83 21.96 24.09 1.97
CA ARG A 83 21.76 23.15 0.87
C ARG A 83 20.66 22.16 1.19
N ILE A 84 20.62 21.63 2.42
CA ILE A 84 19.57 20.73 2.89
C ILE A 84 18.20 21.45 2.83
N LEU A 85 18.09 22.66 3.38
CA LEU A 85 16.84 23.42 3.36
C LEU A 85 16.34 23.66 1.94
N LYS A 86 17.19 24.12 1.01
CA LYS A 86 16.80 24.29 -0.38
C LYS A 86 16.28 23.02 -1.03
N ALA A 87 16.89 21.86 -0.71
CA ALA A 87 16.42 20.59 -1.19
C ALA A 87 15.05 20.22 -0.59
N LEU A 88 14.84 20.43 0.71
CA LEU A 88 13.59 20.16 1.38
C LEU A 88 12.46 21.09 0.92
N GLU A 89 12.74 22.37 0.73
CA GLU A 89 11.80 23.36 0.14
C GLU A 89 11.33 22.95 -1.26
N PHE A 90 12.23 22.43 -2.09
CA PHE A 90 11.86 21.91 -3.42
C PHE A 90 10.79 20.81 -3.34
N TYR A 91 10.83 20.00 -2.27
CA TYR A 91 9.82 18.97 -2.01
C TYR A 91 8.62 19.47 -1.21
N GLY A 92 8.53 20.79 -0.97
CA GLY A 92 7.43 21.41 -0.24
C GLY A 92 7.49 21.21 1.27
N ILE A 93 8.69 21.13 1.84
CA ILE A 93 8.93 20.93 3.27
C ILE A 93 9.53 22.24 3.84
N TYR A 94 8.80 22.88 4.75
CA TYR A 94 9.16 24.13 5.41
C TYR A 94 9.05 23.95 6.93
N ASP A 95 9.53 24.91 7.69
CA ASP A 95 9.49 24.92 9.16
C ASP A 95 8.07 24.95 9.74
N ASN A 96 7.16 25.67 9.06
CA ASN A 96 5.79 25.89 9.53
C ASN A 96 4.73 25.24 8.65
N LYS A 97 5.12 24.63 7.52
CA LYS A 97 4.17 23.98 6.61
C LYS A 97 4.76 22.88 5.75
N VAL A 98 3.88 21.99 5.30
CA VAL A 98 4.17 20.98 4.28
C VAL A 98 3.21 21.12 3.12
N VAL A 99 3.72 21.18 1.89
CA VAL A 99 2.92 21.21 0.66
C VAL A 99 2.84 19.80 0.06
N LEU A 100 1.64 19.28 -0.05
CA LEU A 100 1.32 17.99 -0.67
C LEU A 100 0.69 18.22 -2.05
N TRP A 101 0.94 17.32 -2.99
CA TRP A 101 0.39 17.41 -4.34
C TRP A 101 -1.09 17.01 -4.37
N GLY A 102 -1.84 17.66 -5.30
CA GLY A 102 -3.25 17.39 -5.55
C GLY A 102 -4.20 18.18 -4.64
N THR A 103 -5.46 17.77 -4.60
CA THR A 103 -6.51 18.43 -3.81
C THR A 103 -6.71 17.83 -2.43
N GLY A 104 -6.12 16.67 -2.15
CA GLY A 104 -6.37 15.89 -0.94
C GLY A 104 -7.71 15.15 -0.93
N LYS A 105 -8.53 15.28 -1.98
CA LYS A 105 -9.87 14.66 -2.08
C LYS A 105 -9.89 13.18 -2.45
N PRO A 106 -8.90 12.63 -3.23
CA PRO A 106 -8.93 11.24 -3.61
C PRO A 106 -9.04 10.32 -2.40
N LEU A 107 -9.90 9.30 -2.55
CA LEU A 107 -10.14 8.27 -1.54
C LEU A 107 -9.21 7.08 -1.78
N ARG A 108 -8.60 6.59 -0.72
CA ARG A 108 -7.73 5.40 -0.73
C ARG A 108 -8.02 4.50 0.45
N GLU A 109 -7.82 3.24 0.20
CA GLU A 109 -7.81 2.20 1.22
C GLU A 109 -6.37 1.81 1.51
N PHE A 110 -6.05 1.57 2.78
CA PHE A 110 -4.71 1.17 3.24
C PHE A 110 -4.79 -0.06 4.12
N LEU A 111 -3.86 -0.99 3.92
CA LEU A 111 -3.76 -2.22 4.71
C LEU A 111 -2.36 -2.35 5.29
N TRP A 112 -2.27 -2.67 6.57
CA TRP A 112 -1.00 -2.96 7.25
C TRP A 112 -0.33 -4.20 6.64
N SER A 113 0.97 -4.11 6.36
CA SER A 113 1.70 -5.16 5.62
C SER A 113 1.70 -6.52 6.32
N GLU A 114 1.72 -6.54 7.66
CA GLU A 114 1.63 -7.79 8.43
C GLU A 114 0.22 -8.41 8.35
N ASP A 115 -0.84 -7.60 8.26
CA ASP A 115 -2.20 -8.09 8.01
C ASP A 115 -2.30 -8.73 6.62
N MET A 116 -1.61 -8.20 5.60
CA MET A 116 -1.53 -8.84 4.29
C MET A 116 -0.82 -10.20 4.37
N ALA A 117 0.26 -10.30 5.13
CA ALA A 117 0.97 -11.55 5.35
C ALA A 117 0.06 -12.58 6.07
N ASP A 118 -0.61 -12.14 7.13
CA ASP A 118 -1.56 -12.96 7.89
C ASP A 118 -2.74 -13.45 7.02
N ALA A 119 -3.30 -12.57 6.18
CA ALA A 119 -4.33 -12.94 5.21
C ALA A 119 -3.84 -14.01 4.22
N SER A 120 -2.61 -13.85 3.73
CA SER A 120 -2.01 -14.79 2.79
C SER A 120 -1.83 -16.19 3.43
N VAL A 121 -1.37 -16.23 4.68
CA VAL A 121 -1.25 -17.47 5.46
C VAL A 121 -2.63 -18.07 5.73
N HIS A 122 -3.62 -17.26 6.10
CA HIS A 122 -4.99 -17.72 6.30
C HIS A 122 -5.55 -18.40 5.05
N VAL A 123 -5.42 -17.74 3.90
CA VAL A 123 -5.88 -18.30 2.61
C VAL A 123 -5.13 -19.60 2.27
N LEU A 124 -3.81 -19.62 2.46
CA LEU A 124 -2.98 -20.80 2.18
C LEU A 124 -3.41 -22.03 2.99
N LEU A 125 -3.76 -21.84 4.27
CA LEU A 125 -4.05 -22.94 5.20
C LEU A 125 -5.52 -23.38 5.20
N ASN A 126 -6.45 -22.48 4.83
CA ASN A 126 -7.87 -22.69 5.09
C ASN A 126 -8.75 -22.63 3.83
N VAL A 127 -8.21 -22.27 2.65
CA VAL A 127 -9.03 -22.02 1.45
C VAL A 127 -8.50 -22.82 0.27
N ASP A 128 -9.37 -23.63 -0.31
CA ASP A 128 -9.11 -24.29 -1.59
C ASP A 128 -9.73 -23.48 -2.75
N PHE A 129 -9.18 -23.63 -3.95
CA PHE A 129 -9.72 -22.98 -5.14
C PHE A 129 -11.20 -23.32 -5.40
N LYS A 130 -11.63 -24.54 -5.06
CA LYS A 130 -13.04 -24.97 -5.13
C LYS A 130 -13.97 -24.13 -4.26
N ASP A 131 -13.49 -23.62 -3.11
CA ASP A 131 -14.30 -22.79 -2.19
C ASP A 131 -14.57 -21.40 -2.79
N ILE A 132 -13.68 -20.94 -3.68
CA ILE A 132 -13.81 -19.64 -4.36
C ILE A 132 -14.81 -19.70 -5.52
N ILE A 133 -14.79 -20.78 -6.30
CA ILE A 133 -15.61 -20.91 -7.51
C ILE A 133 -16.88 -21.72 -7.32
N GLY A 134 -17.03 -22.40 -6.19
CA GLY A 134 -18.11 -23.33 -5.86
C GLY A 134 -17.85 -24.76 -6.38
N ILE A 135 -18.23 -25.74 -5.58
CA ILE A 135 -17.97 -27.17 -5.85
C ILE A 135 -18.54 -27.61 -7.20
N GLU A 136 -19.75 -27.17 -7.55
CA GLU A 136 -20.39 -27.56 -8.81
C GLU A 136 -19.60 -27.07 -10.03
N LYS A 137 -19.16 -25.81 -10.02
CA LYS A 137 -18.30 -25.24 -11.07
C LYS A 137 -16.94 -25.90 -11.11
N TYR A 138 -16.34 -26.20 -9.97
CA TYR A 138 -15.07 -26.88 -9.87
C TYR A 138 -15.15 -28.31 -10.48
N SER A 139 -16.16 -29.08 -10.10
CA SER A 139 -16.38 -30.43 -10.63
C SER A 139 -16.61 -30.46 -12.13
N SER A 140 -17.38 -29.52 -12.67
CA SER A 140 -17.63 -29.42 -14.13
C SER A 140 -16.37 -29.04 -14.92
N VAL A 141 -15.48 -28.23 -14.35
CA VAL A 141 -14.25 -27.78 -15.02
C VAL A 141 -13.16 -28.87 -15.01
N PHE A 142 -13.02 -29.57 -13.89
CA PHE A 142 -11.88 -30.48 -13.72
C PHE A 142 -12.20 -31.96 -13.97
N TYR A 143 -13.44 -32.39 -13.80
CA TYR A 143 -13.82 -33.78 -13.91
C TYR A 143 -14.82 -34.12 -15.00
N GLY A 144 -15.35 -33.07 -15.70
CA GLY A 144 -16.33 -33.31 -16.78
C GLY A 144 -17.61 -34.01 -16.34
N ALA A 145 -17.91 -34.03 -15.05
CA ALA A 145 -18.97 -34.87 -14.47
C ALA A 145 -20.20 -33.99 -14.15
N LYS A 146 -21.36 -34.46 -14.59
CA LYS A 146 -22.62 -34.14 -13.91
C LYS A 146 -22.54 -34.70 -12.49
N VAL A 147 -22.94 -33.90 -11.50
CA VAL A 147 -23.05 -34.31 -10.09
C VAL A 147 -24.27 -35.21 -9.94
N ASP A 148 -24.18 -36.43 -10.49
CA ASP A 148 -25.04 -37.55 -10.18
C ASP A 148 -24.11 -38.74 -9.93
N GLY A 149 -23.61 -38.81 -8.74
CA GLY A 149 -23.25 -39.95 -7.93
C GLY A 149 -22.49 -41.11 -8.53
N ALA A 150 -21.56 -40.99 -9.47
CA ALA A 150 -20.47 -41.98 -9.68
C ALA A 150 -19.51 -41.50 -10.79
N VAL A 151 -18.24 -41.31 -10.41
CA VAL A 151 -17.17 -41.08 -11.37
C VAL A 151 -16.76 -42.40 -11.99
N ASP A 152 -17.17 -42.73 -13.20
CA ASP A 152 -16.62 -43.83 -13.97
C ASP A 152 -15.27 -43.41 -14.58
N ARG A 153 -14.19 -43.90 -13.98
CA ARG A 153 -12.80 -43.63 -14.37
C ARG A 153 -12.35 -44.32 -15.65
N ASN A 154 -13.22 -45.13 -16.26
CA ASN A 154 -12.84 -45.99 -17.39
C ASN A 154 -13.44 -45.61 -18.73
N ASN A 155 -14.17 -44.48 -18.83
CA ASN A 155 -14.78 -44.09 -20.10
C ASN A 155 -14.01 -42.97 -20.78
N SER A 156 -13.01 -43.32 -21.59
CA SER A 156 -12.24 -42.46 -22.45
C SER A 156 -13.01 -41.94 -23.69
N GLU A 157 -14.30 -42.25 -23.80
CA GLU A 157 -15.15 -41.87 -24.97
C GLU A 157 -16.39 -41.06 -24.60
N GLY A 158 -16.46 -40.46 -23.44
CA GLY A 158 -17.60 -39.68 -22.97
C GLY A 158 -17.62 -38.26 -23.51
N ARG A 159 -18.25 -38.04 -24.63
CA ARG A 159 -18.54 -36.72 -25.21
C ARG A 159 -19.50 -35.90 -24.35
N GLY A 160 -19.07 -34.65 -24.01
CA GLY A 160 -19.93 -33.50 -24.23
C GLY A 160 -20.97 -33.19 -23.18
N GLY A 161 -20.61 -33.07 -21.91
CA GLY A 161 -21.13 -31.93 -21.14
C GLY A 161 -20.32 -30.70 -21.57
N ALA A 162 -20.98 -29.60 -21.92
CA ALA A 162 -20.26 -28.37 -22.22
C ALA A 162 -19.43 -28.02 -21.02
N ILE A 163 -18.09 -28.19 -21.12
CA ILE A 163 -17.15 -27.60 -20.16
C ILE A 163 -17.51 -26.12 -20.14
N PRO A 164 -17.91 -25.53 -19.00
CA PRO A 164 -18.13 -24.10 -18.93
C PRO A 164 -16.95 -23.44 -19.61
N SER A 165 -17.20 -22.60 -20.60
CA SER A 165 -16.10 -21.91 -21.28
C SER A 165 -15.28 -21.22 -20.21
N LEU A 166 -13.94 -21.23 -20.31
CA LEU A 166 -13.05 -20.52 -19.38
C LEU A 166 -13.49 -19.07 -19.14
N GLY A 167 -14.29 -18.49 -20.04
CA GLY A 167 -14.93 -17.19 -19.94
C GLY A 167 -16.07 -17.08 -18.91
N GLU A 168 -16.63 -18.19 -18.43
CA GLU A 168 -17.73 -18.19 -17.44
C GLU A 168 -17.21 -18.20 -15.99
N ILE A 169 -15.94 -18.59 -15.76
CA ILE A 169 -15.31 -18.51 -14.44
C ILE A 169 -14.60 -17.17 -14.33
N ARG A 170 -15.27 -16.27 -13.62
CA ARG A 170 -14.77 -14.92 -13.34
C ARG A 170 -14.60 -14.73 -11.84
N ASN A 171 -13.82 -13.70 -11.48
CA ASN A 171 -13.62 -13.30 -10.06
C ASN A 171 -13.08 -14.42 -9.16
N CYS A 172 -12.15 -15.23 -9.68
CA CYS A 172 -11.49 -16.30 -8.92
C CYS A 172 -10.30 -15.82 -8.08
N HIS A 173 -10.08 -14.51 -7.99
CA HIS A 173 -9.14 -13.89 -7.07
C HIS A 173 -9.82 -13.51 -5.75
N ILE A 174 -9.00 -13.30 -4.72
CA ILE A 174 -9.44 -12.77 -3.42
C ILE A 174 -8.82 -11.39 -3.25
N ASN A 175 -9.66 -10.37 -3.10
CA ASN A 175 -9.19 -9.06 -2.68
C ASN A 175 -8.84 -9.07 -1.19
N VAL A 176 -7.69 -8.49 -0.85
CA VAL A 176 -7.22 -8.37 0.53
C VAL A 176 -7.11 -6.89 0.90
N GLY A 177 -7.97 -6.47 1.80
CA GLY A 177 -8.08 -5.08 2.23
C GLY A 177 -8.87 -4.95 3.53
N THR A 178 -9.17 -3.70 3.88
CA THR A 178 -9.97 -3.38 5.08
C THR A 178 -11.44 -3.13 4.77
N GLY A 179 -11.76 -2.83 3.50
CA GLY A 179 -13.08 -2.34 3.08
C GLY A 179 -13.39 -0.92 3.53
N LYS A 180 -12.39 -0.21 4.10
CA LYS A 180 -12.52 1.17 4.60
C LYS A 180 -11.64 2.10 3.77
N GLU A 181 -12.17 3.25 3.41
CA GLU A 181 -11.43 4.28 2.68
C GLU A 181 -11.42 5.59 3.44
N LEU A 182 -10.38 6.37 3.23
CA LEU A 182 -10.26 7.73 3.71
C LEU A 182 -9.67 8.61 2.61
N THR A 183 -9.90 9.92 2.71
CA THR A 183 -9.28 10.89 1.81
C THR A 183 -7.79 11.04 2.10
N ILE A 184 -7.02 11.50 1.11
CA ILE A 184 -5.61 11.85 1.34
C ILE A 184 -5.46 12.96 2.37
N ARG A 185 -6.47 13.84 2.48
CA ARG A 185 -6.51 14.88 3.53
C ARG A 185 -6.64 14.27 4.92
N GLU A 186 -7.62 13.40 5.14
CA GLU A 186 -7.80 12.70 6.42
C GLU A 186 -6.55 11.88 6.78
N LEU A 187 -5.92 11.24 5.79
CA LEU A 187 -4.64 10.56 6.02
C LEU A 187 -3.57 11.53 6.50
N SER A 188 -3.46 12.73 5.90
CA SER A 188 -2.47 13.74 6.32
C SER A 188 -2.70 14.20 7.76
N GLU A 189 -3.95 14.35 8.17
CA GLU A 189 -4.32 14.71 9.55
C GLU A 189 -3.90 13.63 10.56
N LEU A 190 -4.08 12.35 10.19
CA LEU A 190 -3.59 11.23 11.01
C LEU A 190 -2.07 11.22 11.14
N VAL A 191 -1.35 11.50 10.05
CA VAL A 191 0.11 11.57 10.07
C VAL A 191 0.60 12.77 10.87
N VAL A 192 0.00 13.95 10.69
CA VAL A 192 0.29 15.16 11.49
C VAL A 192 0.15 14.86 12.98
N LYS A 193 -0.95 14.23 13.37
CA LYS A 193 -1.21 13.84 14.76
C LYS A 193 -0.18 12.83 15.28
N ALA A 194 0.19 11.83 14.49
CA ALA A 194 1.16 10.82 14.90
C ALA A 194 2.57 11.39 15.05
N VAL A 195 2.97 12.30 14.15
CA VAL A 195 4.28 12.98 14.17
C VAL A 195 4.33 14.07 15.26
N GLY A 196 3.19 14.68 15.60
CA GLY A 196 3.13 15.83 16.50
C GLY A 196 3.65 17.10 15.85
N PHE A 197 3.34 17.32 14.57
CA PHE A 197 3.69 18.54 13.85
C PHE A 197 2.64 19.62 14.09
N GLU A 198 3.06 20.83 14.47
CA GLU A 198 2.17 21.94 14.81
C GLU A 198 1.96 22.94 13.64
N GLY A 199 2.64 22.72 12.51
CA GLY A 199 2.47 23.51 11.30
C GLY A 199 1.29 23.09 10.43
N GLU A 200 1.17 23.69 9.27
CA GLU A 200 0.06 23.51 8.34
C GLU A 200 0.37 22.49 7.24
N VAL A 201 -0.67 21.76 6.77
CA VAL A 201 -0.60 20.96 5.56
C VAL A 201 -1.42 21.62 4.46
N GLU A 202 -0.73 22.15 3.45
CA GLU A 202 -1.31 22.73 2.25
C GLU A 202 -1.40 21.70 1.12
N PHE A 203 -2.38 21.84 0.24
CA PHE A 203 -2.54 21.00 -0.94
C PHE A 203 -2.38 21.84 -2.22
N ASP A 204 -1.39 21.48 -3.05
CA ASP A 204 -1.15 22.12 -4.36
C ASP A 204 -2.07 21.53 -5.43
N ALA A 205 -3.24 22.12 -5.60
CA ALA A 205 -4.22 21.71 -6.61
C ALA A 205 -3.76 21.94 -8.07
N SER A 206 -2.63 22.58 -8.32
CA SER A 206 -2.03 22.68 -9.65
C SER A 206 -1.42 21.35 -10.11
N LYS A 207 -1.14 20.45 -9.17
CA LYS A 207 -0.67 19.10 -9.43
C LYS A 207 -1.86 18.15 -9.61
N PRO A 208 -1.74 17.16 -10.51
CA PRO A 208 -2.86 16.27 -10.79
C PRO A 208 -3.18 15.39 -9.57
N ASP A 209 -4.47 15.21 -9.32
CA ASP A 209 -4.96 14.11 -8.50
C ASP A 209 -4.79 12.78 -9.27
N GLY A 210 -4.53 11.71 -8.56
CA GLY A 210 -4.68 10.36 -9.13
C GLY A 210 -6.16 9.98 -9.27
N THR A 211 -6.44 8.70 -9.55
CA THR A 211 -7.82 8.16 -9.57
C THR A 211 -8.58 8.59 -8.32
N MET A 212 -9.78 9.15 -8.49
CA MET A 212 -10.56 9.73 -7.39
C MET A 212 -10.95 8.71 -6.32
N ARG A 213 -11.27 7.48 -6.72
CA ARG A 213 -11.66 6.41 -5.79
C ARG A 213 -11.08 5.08 -6.22
N LYS A 214 -10.53 4.33 -5.26
CA LYS A 214 -9.98 2.99 -5.47
C LYS A 214 -10.25 2.14 -4.23
N LEU A 215 -11.49 1.65 -4.12
CA LEU A 215 -11.92 0.72 -3.09
C LEU A 215 -12.12 -0.66 -3.69
N ILE A 216 -11.70 -1.69 -2.99
CA ILE A 216 -11.95 -3.10 -3.36
C ILE A 216 -13.02 -3.70 -2.46
N SER A 217 -13.84 -4.64 -3.00
CA SER A 217 -14.73 -5.43 -2.16
C SER A 217 -13.93 -6.52 -1.46
N VAL A 218 -14.11 -6.60 -0.14
CA VAL A 218 -13.49 -7.58 0.76
C VAL A 218 -14.47 -8.67 1.23
N ASP A 219 -15.72 -8.63 0.76
CA ASP A 219 -16.80 -9.51 1.20
C ASP A 219 -16.43 -11.00 1.07
N LYS A 220 -15.74 -11.36 -0.02
CA LYS A 220 -15.28 -12.73 -0.23
C LYS A 220 -14.30 -13.18 0.85
N LEU A 221 -13.31 -12.34 1.18
CA LEU A 221 -12.32 -12.65 2.21
C LEU A 221 -12.97 -12.75 3.59
N HIS A 222 -13.90 -11.85 3.91
CA HIS A 222 -14.67 -11.88 5.15
C HIS A 222 -15.52 -13.15 5.26
N SER A 223 -16.17 -13.58 4.16
CA SER A 223 -16.94 -14.83 4.14
C SER A 223 -16.07 -16.08 4.32
N LEU A 224 -14.78 -15.99 4.04
CA LEU A 224 -13.77 -17.02 4.27
C LEU A 224 -13.15 -16.96 5.68
N GLY A 225 -13.66 -16.07 6.55
CA GLY A 225 -13.32 -16.01 7.98
C GLY A 225 -12.13 -15.16 8.36
N TRP A 226 -11.65 -14.28 7.45
CA TRP A 226 -10.55 -13.38 7.77
C TRP A 226 -10.98 -11.91 7.74
N THR A 227 -10.47 -11.13 8.70
CA THR A 227 -10.59 -9.67 8.77
C THR A 227 -9.26 -9.06 9.21
N HIS A 228 -9.00 -7.82 8.78
CA HIS A 228 -7.81 -7.07 9.21
C HIS A 228 -7.81 -6.84 10.73
N LYS A 229 -6.62 -6.66 11.30
CA LYS A 229 -6.40 -6.50 12.75
C LYS A 229 -5.94 -5.09 13.12
N VAL A 230 -5.30 -4.39 12.18
CA VAL A 230 -4.71 -3.06 12.41
C VAL A 230 -5.55 -1.99 11.73
N GLU A 231 -6.22 -1.17 12.54
CA GLU A 231 -6.92 0.03 12.07
C GLU A 231 -5.92 1.12 11.68
N ILE A 232 -6.31 1.99 10.74
CA ILE A 232 -5.42 2.97 10.11
C ILE A 232 -4.77 3.91 11.13
N GLU A 233 -5.51 4.36 12.15
CA GLU A 233 -5.01 5.27 13.18
C GLU A 233 -3.87 4.65 13.97
N ASN A 234 -4.02 3.37 14.33
CA ASN A 234 -3.00 2.61 15.03
C ASN A 234 -1.82 2.28 14.11
N GLY A 235 -2.11 1.95 12.86
CA GLY A 235 -1.10 1.61 11.86
C GLY A 235 -0.18 2.80 11.53
N VAL A 236 -0.74 4.00 11.38
CA VAL A 236 0.05 5.24 11.13
C VAL A 236 0.98 5.50 12.30
N LYS A 237 0.51 5.35 13.55
CA LYS A 237 1.35 5.50 14.74
C LYS A 237 2.46 4.45 14.78
N LYS A 238 2.13 3.17 14.59
CA LYS A 238 3.12 2.08 14.54
C LYS A 238 4.18 2.30 13.45
N LEU A 239 3.77 2.81 12.28
CA LEU A 239 4.70 3.12 11.21
C LEU A 239 5.64 4.24 11.59
N PHE A 240 5.15 5.28 12.28
CA PHE A 240 5.99 6.38 12.74
C PHE A 240 6.96 5.93 13.83
N ASP A 241 6.50 5.15 14.81
CA ASP A 241 7.36 4.58 15.86
C ASP A 241 8.49 3.73 15.22
N TRP A 242 8.15 2.88 14.25
CA TRP A 242 9.14 2.10 13.50
C TRP A 242 10.10 3.00 12.70
N TYR A 243 9.58 4.05 12.06
CA TYR A 243 10.40 4.98 11.28
C TYR A 243 11.47 5.64 12.15
N GLN A 244 11.08 6.16 13.32
CA GLN A 244 12.01 6.76 14.27
C GLN A 244 13.05 5.75 14.79
N GLU A 245 12.62 4.52 15.10
CA GLU A 245 13.55 3.47 15.54
C GLU A 245 14.55 3.12 14.45
N SER A 246 14.09 3.05 13.20
CA SER A 246 14.95 2.77 12.04
C SER A 246 16.03 3.84 11.80
N LEU A 247 15.94 5.02 12.41
CA LEU A 247 16.97 6.07 12.32
C LEU A 247 18.09 5.91 13.35
N LYS A 248 17.91 5.05 14.37
CA LYS A 248 18.90 4.85 15.45
C LYS A 248 19.98 3.83 15.07
N ASP A 249 19.71 2.96 14.09
CA ASP A 249 20.64 1.95 13.55
C ASP A 249 21.49 2.51 12.41
#